data_10c241f565430ee06f3a3bff69c8d3de
#
_entry.id   10c241f565430ee06f3a3bff69c8d3de
#
_cell.length_a   1.000
_cell.length_b   1.000
_cell.length_c   1.000
_cell.angle_alpha   90.00
_cell.angle_beta   90.00
_cell.angle_gamma   90.00
#
_symmetry.space_group_name_H-M   'P 1'
#
loop_
_entity.id
_entity.type
_entity.pdbx_description
1 polymer ?
#
loop_
_entity_poly.entity_id
_entity_poly.type
_entity_poly.pdbx_seq_one_letter_code
_entity_poly.pdbx_strand_id
1 'polypeptide(L)'
;MRHQIQHLLAPLPGTARQIDSFHFGPEGGGKIYIQASLHADELPGMLLAWHLKQRLGELEKQDRLRSEIVLVPVANPIGLAQVLMDVPLGRYELESGHNFNRYFADLGEEVGNRVEERLNDDPRHNLRLIRDTLRVALAQQIASTQLQSQRLTLQLLACDADIVLDLHCDYEAVAHLYTTPEAWAQIEPLARYIGAEASLLASDSGGQSF
;
A
#
# COMPACT_ATOMS: atom_id res chain seq x y z
N MET A 1 -19.24 5.13 0.57
CA MET A 1 -17.84 5.50 0.32
C MET A 1 -17.45 6.63 1.25
N ARG A 2 -16.40 6.46 2.02
CA ARG A 2 -15.77 7.50 2.84
C ARG A 2 -14.48 7.92 2.14
N HIS A 3 -14.21 9.21 2.08
CA HIS A 3 -12.98 9.77 1.52
C HIS A 3 -12.16 10.37 2.65
N GLN A 4 -10.90 9.99 2.74
CA GLN A 4 -9.95 10.52 3.72
C GLN A 4 -8.76 11.13 3.00
N ILE A 5 -8.23 12.18 3.59
CA ILE A 5 -7.08 12.93 3.09
C ILE A 5 -5.97 12.86 4.14
N GLN A 6 -4.81 12.35 3.77
CA GLN A 6 -3.61 12.32 4.59
C GLN A 6 -2.62 13.36 4.05
N HIS A 7 -2.46 14.45 4.78
CA HIS A 7 -1.48 15.47 4.43
C HIS A 7 -0.06 14.98 4.70
N LEU A 8 0.80 15.12 3.71
CA LEU A 8 2.23 14.82 3.87
C LEU A 8 2.95 16.02 4.49
N LEU A 9 4.10 15.75 5.10
CA LEU A 9 4.99 16.80 5.60
C LEU A 9 5.28 17.80 4.47
N ALA A 10 5.01 19.06 4.72
CA ALA A 10 5.30 20.14 3.78
C ALA A 10 6.52 20.93 4.29
N PRO A 11 7.73 20.71 3.74
CA PRO A 11 8.96 21.36 4.23
C PRO A 11 8.97 22.86 3.99
N LEU A 12 8.25 23.32 2.96
CA LEU A 12 8.20 24.74 2.57
C LEU A 12 6.77 25.14 2.20
N PRO A 13 6.39 26.43 2.34
CA PRO A 13 5.15 26.94 1.80
C PRO A 13 5.01 26.65 0.31
N GLY A 14 3.83 26.21 -0.13
CA GLY A 14 3.56 25.86 -1.54
C GLY A 14 3.99 24.44 -1.96
N THR A 15 4.56 23.63 -1.06
CA THR A 15 4.95 22.23 -1.33
C THR A 15 3.98 21.22 -0.71
N ALA A 16 2.81 21.64 -0.28
CA ALA A 16 1.81 20.74 0.32
C ALA A 16 1.37 19.66 -0.69
N ARG A 17 1.44 18.41 -0.26
CA ARG A 17 0.94 17.24 -0.97
C ARG A 17 0.10 16.39 -0.03
N GLN A 18 -0.74 15.55 -0.60
CA GLN A 18 -1.63 14.66 0.17
C GLN A 18 -1.77 13.32 -0.52
N ILE A 19 -2.14 12.30 0.26
CA ILE A 19 -2.59 11.01 -0.23
C ILE A 19 -4.09 10.93 0.02
N ASP A 20 -4.84 10.60 -1.01
CA ASP A 20 -6.28 10.39 -0.94
C ASP A 20 -6.57 8.90 -0.84
N SER A 21 -7.31 8.49 0.19
CA SER A 21 -7.79 7.13 0.35
C SER A 21 -9.32 7.07 0.33
N PHE A 22 -9.84 6.08 -0.38
CA PHE A 22 -11.28 5.83 -0.53
C PHE A 22 -11.64 4.52 0.13
N HIS A 23 -12.55 4.58 1.10
CA HIS A 23 -12.96 3.44 1.89
C HIS A 23 -14.37 3.00 1.51
N PHE A 24 -14.54 1.73 1.22
CA PHE A 24 -15.79 1.10 0.80
C PHE A 24 -16.09 -0.10 1.70
N GLY A 25 -17.37 -0.45 1.80
CA GLY A 25 -17.84 -1.61 2.54
C GLY A 25 -17.88 -1.43 4.07
N PRO A 26 -18.24 -2.49 4.80
CA PRO A 26 -18.38 -2.46 6.25
C PRO A 26 -17.03 -2.51 6.96
N GLU A 27 -16.91 -1.73 8.05
CA GLU A 27 -15.78 -1.81 8.98
C GLU A 27 -15.91 -3.01 9.92
N GLY A 28 -14.77 -3.45 10.48
CA GLY A 28 -14.74 -4.49 11.53
C GLY A 28 -14.77 -5.92 11.03
N GLY A 29 -14.79 -6.12 9.71
CA GLY A 29 -14.55 -7.40 9.05
C GLY A 29 -13.13 -7.54 8.52
N GLY A 30 -12.95 -8.30 7.46
CA GLY A 30 -11.68 -8.33 6.72
C GLY A 30 -11.41 -7.00 6.03
N LYS A 31 -10.13 -6.67 5.87
CA LYS A 31 -9.69 -5.43 5.20
C LYS A 31 -8.77 -5.75 4.02
N ILE A 32 -9.07 -5.16 2.87
CA ILE A 32 -8.25 -5.22 1.67
C ILE A 32 -7.73 -3.81 1.39
N TYR A 33 -6.42 -3.67 1.31
CA TYR A 33 -5.76 -2.44 0.92
C TYR A 33 -5.26 -2.55 -0.52
N ILE A 34 -5.56 -1.57 -1.34
CA ILE A 34 -5.16 -1.53 -2.75
C ILE A 34 -4.54 -0.16 -3.01
N GLN A 35 -3.32 -0.12 -3.49
CA GLN A 35 -2.70 1.11 -3.94
C GLN A 35 -2.21 1.00 -5.38
N ALA A 36 -2.03 2.14 -6.02
CA ALA A 36 -1.45 2.28 -7.34
C ALA A 36 -0.49 3.47 -7.37
N SER A 37 0.38 3.51 -8.37
CA SER A 37 1.25 4.66 -8.61
C SER A 37 2.28 4.90 -7.50
N LEU A 38 2.78 3.84 -6.87
CA LEU A 38 3.95 3.96 -5.99
C LEU A 38 5.19 4.33 -6.83
N HIS A 39 5.38 3.70 -7.99
CA HIS A 39 6.16 4.28 -9.07
C HIS A 39 5.19 5.11 -9.93
N ALA A 40 5.29 6.43 -9.85
CA ALA A 40 4.27 7.33 -10.38
C ALA A 40 4.29 7.47 -11.93
N ASP A 41 5.29 6.93 -12.59
CA ASP A 41 5.40 6.78 -14.04
C ASP A 41 4.67 5.53 -14.57
N GLU A 42 4.21 4.64 -13.69
CA GLU A 42 3.45 3.43 -14.04
C GLU A 42 1.93 3.73 -14.11
N LEU A 43 1.51 4.43 -15.17
CA LEU A 43 0.14 4.95 -15.33
C LEU A 43 -1.00 3.92 -15.35
N PRO A 44 -0.83 2.68 -15.89
CA PRO A 44 -1.94 1.72 -15.96
C PRO A 44 -2.59 1.41 -14.62
N GLY A 45 -1.80 1.36 -13.53
CA GLY A 45 -2.32 1.14 -12.18
C GLY A 45 -3.30 2.23 -11.73
N MET A 46 -3.02 3.50 -12.05
CA MET A 46 -3.94 4.61 -11.74
C MET A 46 -5.26 4.51 -12.50
N LEU A 47 -5.20 4.14 -13.78
CA LEU A 47 -6.42 3.95 -14.60
C LEU A 47 -7.26 2.79 -14.04
N LEU A 48 -6.62 1.68 -13.68
CA LEU A 48 -7.30 0.55 -13.04
C LEU A 48 -7.95 0.99 -11.72
N ALA A 49 -7.21 1.72 -10.87
CA ALA A 49 -7.73 2.21 -9.59
C ALA A 49 -8.92 3.16 -9.78
N TRP A 50 -8.92 3.98 -10.83
CA TRP A 50 -10.07 4.83 -11.17
C TRP A 50 -11.32 4.01 -11.52
N HIS A 51 -11.17 2.97 -12.35
CA HIS A 51 -12.28 2.06 -12.66
C HIS A 51 -12.74 1.26 -11.44
N LEU A 52 -11.81 0.78 -10.61
CA LEU A 52 -12.14 0.11 -9.35
C LEU A 52 -12.95 1.01 -8.43
N LYS A 53 -12.58 2.28 -8.28
CA LYS A 53 -13.32 3.24 -7.47
C LYS A 53 -14.78 3.35 -7.90
N GLN A 54 -15.05 3.43 -9.22
CA GLN A 54 -16.43 3.48 -9.75
C GLN A 54 -17.16 2.17 -9.44
N ARG A 55 -16.53 1.03 -9.72
CA ARG A 55 -17.15 -0.28 -9.52
C ARG A 55 -17.43 -0.59 -8.05
N LEU A 56 -16.50 -0.26 -7.16
CA LEU A 56 -16.69 -0.43 -5.71
C LEU A 56 -17.84 0.44 -5.19
N GLY A 57 -17.96 1.68 -5.68
CA GLY A 57 -19.08 2.54 -5.34
C GLY A 57 -20.44 2.00 -5.78
N GLU A 58 -20.52 1.32 -6.94
CA GLU A 58 -21.72 0.63 -7.38
C GLU A 58 -22.05 -0.59 -6.51
N LEU A 59 -21.04 -1.41 -6.18
CA LEU A 59 -21.21 -2.59 -5.35
C LEU A 59 -21.63 -2.23 -3.91
N GLU A 60 -21.07 -1.16 -3.37
CA GLU A 60 -21.46 -0.64 -2.05
C GLU A 60 -22.93 -0.22 -2.01
N LYS A 61 -23.39 0.53 -3.03
CA LYS A 61 -24.81 0.93 -3.15
C LYS A 61 -25.77 -0.26 -3.23
N GLN A 62 -25.27 -1.40 -3.71
CA GLN A 62 -26.02 -2.66 -3.83
C GLN A 62 -25.87 -3.58 -2.59
N ASP A 63 -25.18 -3.12 -1.54
CA ASP A 63 -24.85 -3.91 -0.33
C ASP A 63 -24.15 -5.25 -0.65
N ARG A 64 -23.25 -5.24 -1.64
CA ARG A 64 -22.53 -6.43 -2.12
C ARG A 64 -21.11 -6.56 -1.58
N LEU A 65 -20.59 -5.56 -0.89
CA LEU A 65 -19.28 -5.64 -0.26
C LEU A 65 -19.38 -6.32 1.12
N ARG A 66 -18.48 -7.26 1.38
CA ARG A 66 -18.44 -8.04 2.63
C ARG A 66 -17.24 -7.70 3.52
N SER A 67 -16.32 -6.92 3.00
CA SER A 67 -15.09 -6.50 3.68
C SER A 67 -14.88 -5.01 3.45
N GLU A 68 -14.09 -4.39 4.30
CA GLU A 68 -13.59 -3.05 4.04
C GLU A 68 -12.57 -3.10 2.89
N ILE A 69 -12.71 -2.19 1.93
CA ILE A 69 -11.73 -2.02 0.85
C ILE A 69 -11.22 -0.58 0.91
N VAL A 70 -9.92 -0.44 1.14
CA VAL A 70 -9.23 0.85 1.12
C VAL A 70 -8.48 0.97 -0.20
N LEU A 71 -8.85 1.96 -1.00
CA LEU A 71 -8.24 2.22 -2.30
C LEU A 71 -7.47 3.54 -2.28
N VAL A 72 -6.19 3.49 -2.63
CA VAL A 72 -5.29 4.63 -2.79
C VAL A 72 -4.88 4.73 -4.28
N PRO A 73 -5.56 5.54 -5.09
CA PRO A 73 -5.30 5.58 -6.54
C PRO A 73 -3.95 6.18 -6.91
N VAL A 74 -3.42 7.07 -6.06
CA VAL A 74 -2.13 7.74 -6.24
C VAL A 74 -1.36 7.68 -4.93
N ALA A 75 -0.54 6.65 -4.77
CA ALA A 75 0.29 6.47 -3.59
C ALA A 75 1.47 7.44 -3.54
N ASN A 76 1.92 7.95 -4.70
CA ASN A 76 3.10 8.79 -4.83
C ASN A 76 2.83 10.14 -5.51
N PRO A 77 2.27 11.11 -4.80
CA PRO A 77 2.07 12.46 -5.32
C PRO A 77 3.40 13.24 -5.52
N ILE A 78 4.50 12.80 -4.89
CA ILE A 78 5.83 13.39 -5.08
C ILE A 78 6.33 13.03 -6.47
N GLY A 79 6.42 11.73 -6.78
CA GLY A 79 6.89 11.23 -8.07
C GLY A 79 5.99 11.68 -9.23
N LEU A 80 4.67 11.76 -9.01
CA LEU A 80 3.73 12.24 -10.02
C LEU A 80 4.00 13.70 -10.44
N ALA A 81 4.56 14.52 -9.55
CA ALA A 81 4.91 15.91 -9.84
C ALA A 81 6.32 16.06 -10.46
N GLN A 82 7.08 14.97 -10.60
CA GLN A 82 8.43 14.98 -11.18
C GLN A 82 8.36 14.80 -12.69
N VAL A 83 8.41 15.92 -13.42
CA VAL A 83 8.47 15.93 -14.88
C VAL A 83 9.70 16.74 -15.31
N LEU A 84 10.59 16.11 -16.07
CA LEU A 84 11.78 16.77 -16.61
C LEU A 84 11.76 16.69 -18.14
N MET A 85 11.74 17.84 -18.81
CA MET A 85 11.68 17.93 -20.28
C MET A 85 10.58 17.04 -20.88
N ASP A 86 9.38 17.14 -20.33
CA ASP A 86 8.19 16.36 -20.70
C ASP A 86 8.28 14.84 -20.43
N VAL A 87 9.32 14.40 -19.72
CA VAL A 87 9.47 12.99 -19.30
C VAL A 87 9.07 12.83 -17.83
N PRO A 88 8.04 12.02 -17.52
CA PRO A 88 7.72 11.68 -16.14
C PRO A 88 8.84 10.86 -15.49
N LEU A 89 9.24 11.25 -14.27
CA LEU A 89 10.29 10.57 -13.50
C LEU A 89 9.69 10.09 -12.16
N GLY A 90 8.85 9.08 -12.24
CA GLY A 90 8.06 8.62 -11.12
C GLY A 90 8.68 7.49 -10.29
N ARG A 91 9.82 6.91 -10.71
CA ARG A 91 10.43 5.74 -10.06
C ARG A 91 11.38 6.11 -8.91
N TYR A 92 12.09 7.23 -9.05
CA TYR A 92 13.07 7.69 -8.07
C TYR A 92 12.77 9.12 -7.64
N GLU A 93 12.95 9.42 -6.35
CA GLU A 93 12.89 10.80 -5.87
C GLU A 93 14.12 11.58 -6.34
N LEU A 94 13.89 12.73 -6.95
CA LEU A 94 14.98 13.54 -7.54
C LEU A 94 15.91 14.17 -6.49
N GLU A 95 15.41 14.44 -5.28
CA GLU A 95 16.18 15.07 -4.21
C GLU A 95 17.20 14.10 -3.60
N SER A 96 16.76 12.88 -3.27
CA SER A 96 17.58 11.87 -2.58
C SER A 96 18.15 10.80 -3.50
N GLY A 97 17.59 10.63 -4.70
CA GLY A 97 17.87 9.50 -5.59
C GLY A 97 17.29 8.17 -5.12
N HIS A 98 16.47 8.17 -4.08
CA HIS A 98 15.87 6.94 -3.55
C HIS A 98 14.75 6.44 -4.45
N ASN A 99 14.73 5.13 -4.69
CA ASN A 99 13.57 4.46 -5.28
C ASN A 99 12.36 4.60 -4.34
N PHE A 100 11.21 4.99 -4.86
CA PHE A 100 10.01 5.19 -4.06
C PHE A 100 9.51 3.90 -3.40
N ASN A 101 9.74 2.73 -4.02
CA ASN A 101 9.41 1.42 -3.46
C ASN A 101 10.61 0.77 -2.74
N ARG A 102 11.34 1.52 -1.94
CA ARG A 102 12.44 1.02 -1.09
C ARG A 102 12.48 1.81 0.22
N TYR A 103 13.19 1.29 1.20
CA TYR A 103 13.45 1.93 2.49
C TYR A 103 12.19 2.26 3.30
N PHE A 104 11.17 1.41 3.23
CA PHE A 104 10.05 1.45 4.16
C PHE A 104 10.53 1.10 5.57
N ALA A 105 9.85 1.61 6.60
CA ALA A 105 10.27 1.34 7.97
C ALA A 105 10.14 -0.17 8.28
N ASP A 106 11.26 -0.79 8.64
CA ASP A 106 11.29 -2.15 9.17
C ASP A 106 11.18 -2.10 10.70
N LEU A 107 10.02 -2.47 11.21
CA LEU A 107 9.71 -2.46 12.63
C LEU A 107 9.51 -3.89 13.18
N GLY A 108 9.88 -4.91 12.41
CA GLY A 108 9.66 -6.31 12.77
C GLY A 108 10.28 -6.70 14.11
N GLU A 109 11.56 -6.36 14.34
CA GLU A 109 12.25 -6.62 15.58
C GLU A 109 11.64 -5.83 16.75
N GLU A 110 11.38 -4.55 16.56
CA GLU A 110 10.79 -3.68 17.58
C GLU A 110 9.40 -4.19 18.02
N VAL A 111 8.55 -4.54 17.06
CA VAL A 111 7.22 -5.08 17.33
C VAL A 111 7.33 -6.45 18.00
N GLY A 112 8.21 -7.34 17.48
CA GLY A 112 8.46 -8.65 18.07
C GLY A 112 8.78 -8.56 19.55
N ASN A 113 9.76 -7.74 19.92
CA ASN A 113 10.18 -7.54 21.31
C ASN A 113 9.05 -7.00 22.21
N ARG A 114 8.13 -6.18 21.65
CA ARG A 114 7.00 -5.63 22.43
C ARG A 114 5.86 -6.63 22.66
N VAL A 115 5.72 -7.66 21.81
CA VAL A 115 4.60 -8.60 21.88
C VAL A 115 4.96 -9.98 22.40
N GLU A 116 6.23 -10.39 22.37
CA GLU A 116 6.70 -11.75 22.62
C GLU A 116 6.07 -12.39 23.89
N GLU A 117 6.16 -11.71 25.04
CA GLU A 117 5.62 -12.22 26.31
C GLU A 117 4.08 -12.19 26.40
N ARG A 118 3.41 -11.57 25.41
CA ARG A 118 1.94 -11.38 25.39
C ARG A 118 1.25 -12.28 24.38
N LEU A 119 2.01 -12.99 23.55
CA LEU A 119 1.48 -13.97 22.61
C LEU A 119 0.93 -15.18 23.37
N ASN A 120 -0.12 -15.81 22.80
CA ASN A 120 -0.75 -17.00 23.36
C ASN A 120 -1.21 -17.95 22.24
N ASP A 121 -1.95 -18.99 22.57
CA ASP A 121 -2.42 -20.02 21.63
C ASP A 121 -3.60 -19.54 20.74
N ASP A 122 -4.14 -18.33 20.92
CA ASP A 122 -5.18 -17.76 20.05
C ASP A 122 -4.57 -16.94 18.90
N PRO A 123 -4.57 -17.46 17.66
CA PRO A 123 -4.02 -16.74 16.52
C PRO A 123 -4.71 -15.38 16.24
N ARG A 124 -6.01 -15.28 16.55
CA ARG A 124 -6.75 -14.03 16.34
C ARG A 124 -6.34 -12.95 17.36
N HIS A 125 -6.08 -13.37 18.60
CA HIS A 125 -5.52 -12.47 19.61
C HIS A 125 -4.15 -11.99 19.18
N ASN A 126 -3.27 -12.90 18.78
CA ASN A 126 -1.90 -12.60 18.37
C ASN A 126 -1.87 -11.65 17.16
N LEU A 127 -2.72 -11.90 16.15
CA LEU A 127 -2.82 -11.04 14.98
C LEU A 127 -3.24 -9.60 15.35
N ARG A 128 -4.26 -9.45 16.19
CA ARG A 128 -4.67 -8.11 16.67
C ARG A 128 -3.56 -7.42 17.43
N LEU A 129 -2.95 -8.14 18.39
CA LEU A 129 -1.87 -7.60 19.20
C LEU A 129 -0.68 -7.09 18.36
N ILE A 130 -0.26 -7.88 17.37
CA ILE A 130 0.83 -7.51 16.46
C ILE A 130 0.43 -6.28 15.64
N ARG A 131 -0.75 -6.26 15.03
CA ARG A 131 -1.23 -5.13 14.21
C ARG A 131 -1.37 -3.84 15.01
N ASP A 132 -1.94 -3.92 16.21
CA ASP A 132 -2.09 -2.76 17.10
C ASP A 132 -0.72 -2.22 17.54
N THR A 133 0.22 -3.11 17.86
CA THR A 133 1.57 -2.75 18.23
C THR A 133 2.34 -2.11 17.06
N LEU A 134 2.23 -2.68 15.87
CA LEU A 134 2.81 -2.13 14.64
C LEU A 134 2.25 -0.75 14.33
N ARG A 135 0.94 -0.57 14.43
CA ARG A 135 0.29 0.73 14.22
C ARG A 135 0.82 1.79 15.20
N VAL A 136 0.96 1.43 16.47
CA VAL A 136 1.52 2.32 17.49
C VAL A 136 2.99 2.65 17.18
N ALA A 137 3.79 1.65 16.81
CA ALA A 137 5.20 1.86 16.47
C ALA A 137 5.35 2.75 15.22
N LEU A 138 4.55 2.54 14.18
CA LEU A 138 4.52 3.41 13.00
C LEU A 138 4.10 4.85 13.34
N ALA A 139 3.08 5.02 14.19
CA ALA A 139 2.61 6.35 14.60
C ALA A 139 3.63 7.11 15.46
N GLN A 140 4.58 6.42 16.08
CA GLN A 140 5.68 7.02 16.85
C GLN A 140 6.85 7.45 15.97
N GLN A 141 6.91 7.01 14.71
CA GLN A 141 7.96 7.42 13.78
C GLN A 141 7.77 8.89 13.39
N ILE A 142 8.87 9.62 13.35
CA ILE A 142 8.89 11.04 12.99
C ILE A 142 9.49 11.18 11.60
N ALA A 143 8.68 11.61 10.63
CA ALA A 143 9.16 11.92 9.30
C ALA A 143 9.96 13.23 9.32
N SER A 144 11.17 13.22 8.78
CA SER A 144 11.98 14.42 8.57
C SER A 144 11.93 14.95 7.13
N THR A 145 11.46 14.13 6.19
CA THR A 145 11.29 14.48 4.78
C THR A 145 9.88 14.17 4.29
N GLN A 146 9.48 14.78 3.16
CA GLN A 146 8.19 14.49 2.55
C GLN A 146 8.10 13.02 2.09
N LEU A 147 9.20 12.45 1.57
CA LEU A 147 9.28 11.04 1.18
C LEU A 147 9.09 10.10 2.39
N GLN A 148 9.72 10.38 3.53
CA GLN A 148 9.49 9.59 4.75
C GLN A 148 8.03 9.70 5.22
N SER A 149 7.44 10.90 5.17
CA SER A 149 6.03 11.10 5.49
C SER A 149 5.12 10.28 4.59
N GLN A 150 5.41 10.21 3.28
CA GLN A 150 4.68 9.38 2.33
C GLN A 150 4.76 7.90 2.70
N ARG A 151 5.97 7.36 2.93
CA ARG A 151 6.18 5.95 3.31
C ARG A 151 5.42 5.57 4.57
N LEU A 152 5.55 6.38 5.64
CA LEU A 152 4.83 6.13 6.89
C LEU A 152 3.32 6.20 6.73
N THR A 153 2.82 7.13 5.93
CA THR A 153 1.39 7.24 5.64
C THR A 153 0.86 5.99 4.95
N LEU A 154 1.55 5.48 3.93
CA LEU A 154 1.15 4.26 3.22
C LEU A 154 1.19 3.05 4.15
N GLN A 155 2.26 2.88 4.95
CA GLN A 155 2.34 1.79 5.93
C GLN A 155 1.22 1.86 6.97
N LEU A 156 0.88 3.05 7.49
CA LEU A 156 -0.23 3.22 8.43
C LEU A 156 -1.60 2.87 7.83
N LEU A 157 -1.81 3.14 6.54
CA LEU A 157 -3.04 2.77 5.84
C LEU A 157 -3.15 1.26 5.60
N ALA A 158 -2.02 0.56 5.43
CA ALA A 158 -1.95 -0.85 5.07
C ALA A 158 -1.74 -1.80 6.25
N CYS A 159 -1.17 -1.35 7.38
CA CYS A 159 -0.63 -2.21 8.46
C CYS A 159 -1.64 -3.17 9.11
N ASP A 160 -2.93 -2.92 8.98
CA ASP A 160 -4.00 -3.78 9.50
C ASP A 160 -4.79 -4.52 8.41
N ALA A 161 -4.37 -4.41 7.15
CA ALA A 161 -5.02 -5.12 6.06
C ALA A 161 -4.73 -6.63 6.09
N ASP A 162 -5.72 -7.44 5.70
CA ASP A 162 -5.57 -8.89 5.52
C ASP A 162 -4.96 -9.22 4.15
N ILE A 163 -5.24 -8.36 3.16
CA ILE A 163 -4.68 -8.44 1.81
C ILE A 163 -4.18 -7.06 1.42
N VAL A 164 -2.95 -7.01 0.92
CA VAL A 164 -2.34 -5.80 0.38
C VAL A 164 -2.06 -6.05 -1.10
N LEU A 165 -2.53 -5.16 -1.96
CA LEU A 165 -2.27 -5.18 -3.40
C LEU A 165 -1.60 -3.87 -3.80
N ASP A 166 -0.36 -3.96 -4.29
CA ASP A 166 0.37 -2.84 -4.87
C ASP A 166 0.42 -2.99 -6.39
N LEU A 167 -0.24 -2.08 -7.09
CA LEU A 167 -0.43 -2.16 -8.53
C LEU A 167 0.74 -1.49 -9.25
N HIS A 168 1.56 -2.31 -9.89
CA HIS A 168 2.68 -1.91 -10.72
C HIS A 168 2.47 -2.27 -12.19
N CYS A 169 3.33 -1.80 -13.06
CA CYS A 169 3.50 -2.33 -14.41
C CYS A 169 4.95 -2.26 -14.86
N ASP A 170 5.36 -3.22 -15.67
CA ASP A 170 6.63 -3.17 -16.39
C ASP A 170 6.42 -2.58 -17.80
N TYR A 171 7.51 -2.21 -18.46
CA TYR A 171 7.46 -1.65 -19.83
C TYR A 171 6.87 -2.65 -20.83
N GLU A 172 7.35 -3.89 -20.76
CA GLU A 172 6.90 -5.02 -21.60
C GLU A 172 6.80 -6.26 -20.74
N ALA A 173 5.60 -6.67 -20.41
CA ALA A 173 5.35 -7.87 -19.62
C ALA A 173 3.95 -8.43 -19.87
N VAL A 174 3.79 -9.72 -19.64
CA VAL A 174 2.47 -10.35 -19.49
C VAL A 174 1.87 -9.93 -18.13
N ALA A 175 0.56 -10.10 -17.98
CA ALA A 175 -0.07 -9.93 -16.66
C ALA A 175 0.57 -10.92 -15.68
N HIS A 176 1.13 -10.42 -14.59
CA HIS A 176 1.83 -11.23 -13.62
C HIS A 176 1.57 -10.78 -12.18
N LEU A 177 1.92 -11.63 -11.23
CA LEU A 177 1.76 -11.37 -9.81
C LEU A 177 3.04 -11.79 -9.07
N TYR A 178 3.49 -10.93 -8.17
CA TYR A 178 4.52 -11.23 -7.18
C TYR A 178 3.88 -11.50 -5.83
N THR A 179 4.33 -12.55 -5.14
CA THR A 179 3.91 -12.84 -3.76
C THR A 179 4.95 -13.72 -3.06
N THR A 180 4.74 -14.04 -1.78
CA THR A 180 5.60 -14.97 -1.07
C THR A 180 5.11 -16.40 -1.20
N PRO A 181 6.00 -17.41 -1.06
CA PRO A 181 5.58 -18.83 -1.02
C PRO A 181 4.54 -19.11 0.07
N GLU A 182 4.65 -18.44 1.22
CA GLU A 182 3.76 -18.62 2.36
C GLU A 182 2.35 -18.10 2.07
N ALA A 183 2.23 -16.99 1.34
CA ALA A 183 0.94 -16.38 0.97
C ALA A 183 0.29 -17.05 -0.25
N TRP A 184 1.04 -17.82 -1.04
CA TRP A 184 0.59 -18.35 -2.33
C TRP A 184 -0.74 -19.08 -2.27
N ALA A 185 -0.92 -19.98 -1.31
CA ALA A 185 -2.16 -20.75 -1.21
C ALA A 185 -3.43 -19.88 -1.05
N GLN A 186 -3.28 -18.68 -0.47
CA GLN A 186 -4.38 -17.73 -0.29
C GLN A 186 -4.53 -16.80 -1.51
N ILE A 187 -3.45 -16.51 -2.21
CA ILE A 187 -3.40 -15.55 -3.33
C ILE A 187 -3.62 -16.21 -4.69
N GLU A 188 -3.35 -17.52 -4.83
CA GLU A 188 -3.53 -18.24 -6.10
C GLU A 188 -4.92 -18.04 -6.73
N PRO A 189 -6.05 -18.04 -6.01
CA PRO A 189 -7.34 -17.73 -6.61
C PRO A 189 -7.42 -16.34 -7.23
N LEU A 190 -6.78 -15.34 -6.61
CA LEU A 190 -6.71 -13.98 -7.16
C LEU A 190 -5.91 -13.98 -8.46
N ALA A 191 -4.76 -14.64 -8.52
CA ALA A 191 -3.95 -14.75 -9.73
C ALA A 191 -4.76 -15.27 -10.92
N ARG A 192 -5.60 -16.29 -10.69
CA ARG A 192 -6.52 -16.81 -11.72
C ARG A 192 -7.59 -15.79 -12.13
N TYR A 193 -8.19 -15.08 -11.18
CA TYR A 193 -9.24 -14.09 -11.47
C TYR A 193 -8.73 -12.89 -12.26
N ILE A 194 -7.51 -12.43 -12.00
CA ILE A 194 -6.89 -11.31 -12.75
C ILE A 194 -6.29 -11.77 -14.09
N GLY A 195 -6.28 -13.09 -14.36
CA GLY A 195 -5.69 -13.64 -15.58
C GLY A 195 -4.18 -13.54 -15.62
N ALA A 196 -3.50 -13.68 -14.46
CA ALA A 196 -2.06 -13.67 -14.40
C ALA A 196 -1.48 -14.85 -15.18
N GLU A 197 -0.64 -14.57 -16.15
CA GLU A 197 0.06 -15.56 -16.96
C GLU A 197 1.34 -16.06 -16.28
N ALA A 198 1.87 -15.31 -15.33
CA ALA A 198 3.00 -15.69 -14.49
C ALA A 198 2.75 -15.32 -13.03
N SER A 199 3.20 -16.18 -12.12
CA SER A 199 3.23 -15.89 -10.70
C SER A 199 4.64 -16.12 -10.19
N LEU A 200 5.26 -15.08 -9.63
CA LEU A 200 6.62 -15.09 -9.15
C LEU A 200 6.59 -15.15 -7.62
N LEU A 201 7.20 -16.20 -7.08
CA LEU A 201 7.23 -16.44 -5.64
C LEU A 201 8.64 -16.14 -5.11
N ALA A 202 8.75 -15.16 -4.22
CA ALA A 202 10.00 -14.78 -3.59
C ALA A 202 9.78 -14.48 -2.11
N SER A 203 10.63 -15.04 -1.25
CA SER A 203 10.59 -14.81 0.19
C SER A 203 11.12 -13.40 0.56
N ASP A 204 11.88 -12.78 -0.33
CA ASP A 204 12.42 -11.43 -0.17
C ASP A 204 12.30 -10.67 -1.51
N SER A 205 11.68 -9.51 -1.46
CA SER A 205 11.55 -8.61 -2.61
C SER A 205 12.72 -7.62 -2.74
N GLY A 206 13.67 -7.67 -1.79
CA GLY A 206 14.86 -6.82 -1.73
C GLY A 206 14.60 -5.40 -1.22
N GLY A 207 15.47 -4.93 -0.35
CA GLY A 207 15.58 -3.52 -0.01
C GLY A 207 14.39 -2.85 0.69
N GLN A 208 13.67 -3.58 1.56
CA GLN A 208 12.53 -3.04 2.34
C GLN A 208 11.49 -2.37 1.41
N SER A 209 10.99 -3.11 0.43
CA SER A 209 9.85 -2.68 -0.41
C SER A 209 8.54 -2.65 0.39
N PHE A 210 7.54 -2.00 -0.19
CA PHE A 210 6.19 -1.97 0.36
C PHE A 210 5.54 -3.34 0.45
#